data_4cb8a5d341ae2baf85fa360f229342bd
#
_entry.id   4cb8a5d341ae2baf85fa360f229342bd
#
_cell.length_a   1.000
_cell.length_b   1.000
_cell.length_c   1.000
_cell.angle_alpha   90.00
_cell.angle_beta   90.00
_cell.angle_gamma   90.00
#
_symmetry.space_group_name_H-M   'P 1'
#
loop_
_entity.id
_entity.type
_entity.pdbx_description
1 polymer ?
#
loop_
_entity_poly.entity_id
_entity_poly.type
_entity_poly.pdbx_seq_one_letter_code
_entity_poly.pdbx_strand_id
1 'polypeptide(L)'
;GLIGSQAYVAKHFAAYPEPTDPAQKALPAAFRTNKGKLVKTGDYEKITAYFNLDNGSGKIRGIYAQENLAIAPIFEDWLKPWNDVGATIVTQRNTGSTDHVSFDRVGIPGFQFVQDQLDYFSHVHHTHLDVQDHAVADDLKQASAIVASFVYNAAQRPGKLPRKMLVED
;
A
#
# COMPACT_ATOMS: atom_id res chain seq x y z
N GLY A 1 2.03 14.05 -4.20
CA GLY A 1 0.95 13.43 -4.15
C GLY A 1 0.48 12.25 -4.96
N LEU A 2 -0.64 11.73 -4.58
CA LEU A 2 -1.20 10.47 -5.10
C LEU A 2 -1.99 10.63 -6.41
N ILE A 3 -1.80 11.70 -7.18
CA ILE A 3 -2.61 12.00 -8.38
C ILE A 3 -2.51 10.88 -9.41
N GLY A 4 -1.29 10.38 -9.63
CA GLY A 4 -1.05 9.31 -10.61
C GLY A 4 -1.72 7.99 -10.21
N SER A 5 -1.51 7.52 -8.99
CA SER A 5 -2.11 6.27 -8.50
C SER A 5 -3.64 6.35 -8.38
N GLN A 6 -4.18 7.49 -7.95
CA GLN A 6 -5.63 7.71 -7.92
C GLN A 6 -6.25 7.62 -9.33
N ALA A 7 -5.64 8.31 -10.31
CA ALA A 7 -6.10 8.27 -11.68
C ALA A 7 -5.98 6.86 -12.29
N TYR A 8 -4.89 6.16 -12.00
CA TYR A 8 -4.67 4.80 -12.46
C TYR A 8 -5.71 3.84 -11.90
N VAL A 9 -5.96 3.88 -10.57
CA VAL A 9 -6.96 3.04 -9.92
C VAL A 9 -8.36 3.34 -10.45
N ALA A 10 -8.72 4.61 -10.59
CA ALA A 10 -10.02 5.02 -11.10
C ALA A 10 -10.26 4.54 -12.55
N LYS A 11 -9.22 4.60 -13.39
CA LYS A 11 -9.32 4.20 -14.79
C LYS A 11 -9.39 2.67 -14.95
N HIS A 12 -8.62 1.92 -14.17
CA HIS A 12 -8.42 0.48 -14.42
C HIS A 12 -9.22 -0.43 -13.52
N PHE A 13 -9.58 0.01 -12.32
CA PHE A 13 -10.18 -0.89 -11.33
C PHE A 13 -11.50 -0.39 -10.76
N ALA A 14 -11.52 0.73 -10.08
CA ALA A 14 -12.73 1.23 -9.44
C ALA A 14 -12.64 2.71 -9.08
N ALA A 15 -13.78 3.38 -9.09
CA ALA A 15 -13.91 4.75 -8.64
C ALA A 15 -15.23 4.98 -7.91
N TYR A 16 -15.22 5.90 -6.97
CA TYR A 16 -16.46 6.49 -6.46
C TYR A 16 -16.94 7.57 -7.44
N PRO A 17 -18.25 7.65 -7.71
CA PRO A 17 -18.80 8.69 -8.58
C PRO A 17 -18.60 10.08 -7.96
N GLU A 18 -18.56 11.09 -8.81
CA GLU A 18 -18.56 12.48 -8.30
C GLU A 18 -19.85 12.73 -7.50
N PRO A 19 -19.73 13.36 -6.32
CA PRO A 19 -20.91 13.71 -5.54
C PRO A 19 -21.84 14.64 -6.32
N THR A 20 -23.15 14.42 -6.18
CA THR A 20 -24.19 15.32 -6.72
C THR A 20 -24.37 16.57 -5.86
N ASP A 21 -24.09 16.46 -4.56
CA ASP A 21 -24.13 17.57 -3.63
C ASP A 21 -22.95 18.55 -3.88
N PRO A 22 -23.21 19.83 -4.19
CA PRO A 22 -22.18 20.83 -4.44
C PRO A 22 -21.21 21.00 -3.26
N ALA A 23 -21.68 20.90 -2.01
CA ALA A 23 -20.84 21.02 -0.84
C ALA A 23 -19.84 19.85 -0.74
N GLN A 24 -20.29 18.64 -1.01
CA GLN A 24 -19.42 17.46 -1.04
C GLN A 24 -18.46 17.49 -2.24
N LYS A 25 -18.92 17.99 -3.38
CA LYS A 25 -18.07 18.14 -4.58
C LYS A 25 -16.92 19.12 -4.36
N ALA A 26 -17.14 20.18 -3.60
CA ALA A 26 -16.11 21.17 -3.25
C ALA A 26 -15.02 20.61 -2.31
N LEU A 27 -15.28 19.51 -1.61
CA LEU A 27 -14.31 18.88 -0.73
C LEU A 27 -13.32 18.00 -1.49
N PRO A 28 -12.04 17.96 -1.08
CA PRO A 28 -11.12 16.91 -1.50
C PRO A 28 -11.71 15.53 -1.23
N ALA A 29 -11.49 14.57 -2.13
CA ALA A 29 -12.09 13.22 -2.06
C ALA A 29 -11.87 12.52 -0.71
N ALA A 30 -10.76 12.82 -0.01
CA ALA A 30 -10.47 12.25 1.31
C ALA A 30 -11.40 12.71 2.43
N PHE A 31 -12.05 13.88 2.26
CA PHE A 31 -12.92 14.50 3.27
C PHE A 31 -14.41 14.38 2.93
N ARG A 32 -14.74 13.70 1.82
CA ARG A 32 -16.12 13.46 1.44
C ARG A 32 -16.74 12.40 2.35
N THR A 33 -17.86 12.73 2.96
CA THR A 33 -18.60 11.85 3.87
C THR A 33 -19.59 10.94 3.12
N ASN A 34 -20.13 11.40 2.00
CA ASN A 34 -20.98 10.58 1.11
C ASN A 34 -20.20 10.30 -0.19
N LYS A 35 -19.70 9.08 -0.31
CA LYS A 35 -18.92 8.65 -1.48
C LYS A 35 -19.77 8.00 -2.56
N GLY A 36 -21.02 7.67 -2.25
CA GLY A 36 -21.88 6.90 -3.13
C GLY A 36 -21.41 5.45 -3.31
N LYS A 37 -22.04 4.72 -4.21
CA LYS A 37 -21.70 3.32 -4.49
C LYS A 37 -20.45 3.23 -5.38
N LEU A 38 -19.51 2.39 -4.98
CA LEU A 38 -18.28 2.13 -5.74
C LEU A 38 -18.62 1.53 -7.12
N VAL A 39 -18.12 2.14 -8.18
CA VAL A 39 -18.23 1.65 -9.56
C VAL A 39 -16.95 0.88 -9.90
N LYS A 40 -17.09 -0.42 -10.15
CA LYS A 40 -15.98 -1.34 -10.47
C LYS A 40 -15.88 -1.57 -11.97
N THR A 41 -14.67 -1.70 -12.50
CA THR A 41 -14.40 -2.17 -13.87
C THR A 41 -14.30 -3.71 -13.91
N GLY A 42 -14.23 -4.29 -15.12
CA GLY A 42 -14.01 -5.73 -15.29
C GLY A 42 -12.64 -6.22 -14.78
N ASP A 43 -11.67 -5.33 -14.56
CA ASP A 43 -10.33 -5.68 -14.07
C ASP A 43 -10.22 -5.62 -12.53
N TYR A 44 -11.23 -5.05 -11.86
CA TYR A 44 -11.24 -4.95 -10.40
C TYR A 44 -11.03 -6.30 -9.70
N GLU A 45 -11.66 -7.34 -10.19
CA GLU A 45 -11.55 -8.68 -9.60
C GLU A 45 -10.28 -9.42 -10.06
N LYS A 46 -9.52 -8.91 -11.02
CA LYS A 46 -8.30 -9.56 -11.49
C LYS A 46 -7.09 -9.27 -10.60
N ILE A 47 -7.04 -8.10 -9.98
CA ILE A 47 -5.94 -7.72 -9.09
C ILE A 47 -6.08 -8.38 -7.72
N THR A 48 -4.98 -8.92 -7.19
CA THR A 48 -4.95 -9.55 -5.87
C THR A 48 -4.48 -8.60 -4.78
N ALA A 49 -3.41 -7.85 -5.02
CA ALA A 49 -2.87 -6.87 -4.10
C ALA A 49 -1.95 -5.86 -4.81
N TYR A 50 -1.66 -4.79 -4.11
CA TYR A 50 -0.62 -3.82 -4.43
C TYR A 50 0.35 -3.73 -3.25
N PHE A 51 1.63 -3.93 -3.51
CA PHE A 51 2.71 -3.79 -2.52
C PHE A 51 3.50 -2.53 -2.80
N ASN A 52 3.69 -1.69 -1.79
CA ASN A 52 4.36 -0.41 -1.90
C ASN A 52 5.60 -0.36 -1.01
N LEU A 53 6.66 0.25 -1.53
CA LEU A 53 7.91 0.52 -0.83
C LEU A 53 8.34 1.93 -1.18
N ASP A 54 8.14 2.89 -0.28
CA ASP A 54 8.20 4.31 -0.60
C ASP A 54 8.75 5.20 0.54
N ASN A 55 9.39 4.64 1.54
CA ASN A 55 9.91 5.43 2.67
C ASN A 55 11.44 5.33 2.77
N GLY A 56 12.12 5.68 1.68
CA GLY A 56 13.58 5.68 1.59
C GLY A 56 14.17 4.31 1.23
N SER A 57 15.47 4.15 1.47
CA SER A 57 16.25 2.98 1.04
C SER A 57 16.58 2.00 2.18
N GLY A 58 16.03 2.20 3.37
CA GLY A 58 16.33 1.36 4.54
C GLY A 58 15.75 -0.05 4.45
N LYS A 59 16.30 -0.95 5.27
CA LYS A 59 15.85 -2.35 5.36
C LYS A 59 14.36 -2.46 5.63
N ILE A 60 13.72 -3.42 5.01
CA ILE A 60 12.37 -3.84 5.39
C ILE A 60 12.43 -4.51 6.76
N ARG A 61 11.58 -4.03 7.68
CA ARG A 61 11.37 -4.58 9.02
C ARG A 61 10.04 -5.31 9.16
N GLY A 62 9.14 -5.09 8.20
CA GLY A 62 7.83 -5.71 8.20
C GLY A 62 6.87 -5.05 7.21
N ILE A 63 5.57 -5.17 7.50
CA ILE A 63 4.51 -4.70 6.62
C ILE A 63 3.31 -4.20 7.44
N TYR A 64 2.65 -3.14 6.95
CA TYR A 64 1.37 -2.68 7.47
C TYR A 64 0.24 -3.51 6.88
N ALA A 65 -0.58 -4.12 7.72
CA ALA A 65 -1.76 -4.89 7.32
C ALA A 65 -2.97 -4.00 6.96
N GLN A 66 -2.88 -2.69 7.15
CA GLN A 66 -3.92 -1.71 6.81
C GLN A 66 -5.29 -2.06 7.41
N GLU A 67 -5.31 -2.44 8.72
CA GLU A 67 -6.52 -2.90 9.45
C GLU A 67 -7.22 -4.13 8.82
N ASN A 68 -6.57 -4.82 7.91
CA ASN A 68 -7.06 -6.07 7.35
C ASN A 68 -6.64 -7.24 8.25
N LEU A 69 -7.46 -7.55 9.26
CA LEU A 69 -7.15 -8.59 10.24
C LEU A 69 -6.91 -9.97 9.61
N ALA A 70 -7.59 -10.27 8.50
CA ALA A 70 -7.49 -11.56 7.83
C ALA A 70 -6.16 -11.76 7.09
N ILE A 71 -5.40 -10.69 6.83
CA ILE A 71 -4.13 -10.75 6.12
C ILE A 71 -2.95 -11.05 7.06
N ALA A 72 -3.06 -10.69 8.33
CA ALA A 72 -1.94 -10.75 9.27
C ALA A 72 -1.29 -12.14 9.37
N PRO A 73 -2.03 -13.24 9.59
CA PRO A 73 -1.43 -14.57 9.67
C PRO A 73 -0.74 -14.99 8.36
N ILE A 74 -1.23 -14.52 7.22
CA ILE A 74 -0.61 -14.79 5.91
C ILE A 74 0.74 -14.08 5.81
N PHE A 75 0.81 -12.82 6.20
CA PHE A 75 2.05 -12.05 6.16
C PHE A 75 3.06 -12.50 7.22
N GLU A 76 2.58 -12.92 8.39
CA GLU A 76 3.43 -13.54 9.41
C GLU A 76 4.13 -14.79 8.86
N ASP A 77 3.41 -15.65 8.14
CA ASP A 77 3.99 -16.84 7.50
C ASP A 77 4.98 -16.44 6.39
N TRP A 78 4.68 -15.44 5.59
CA TRP A 78 5.56 -14.99 4.50
C TRP A 78 6.83 -14.30 5.00
N LEU A 79 6.81 -13.71 6.19
CA LEU A 79 7.99 -13.10 6.81
C LEU A 79 8.90 -14.10 7.52
N LYS A 80 8.43 -15.29 7.90
CA LYS A 80 9.25 -16.28 8.61
C LYS A 80 10.64 -16.53 8.00
N PRO A 81 10.79 -16.71 6.66
CA PRO A 81 12.10 -16.90 6.03
C PRO A 81 13.03 -15.70 6.15
N TRP A 82 12.53 -14.54 6.54
CA TRP A 82 13.24 -13.26 6.59
C TRP A 82 13.52 -12.77 8.01
N ASN A 83 13.16 -13.59 9.01
CA ASN A 83 13.33 -13.21 10.42
C ASN A 83 14.80 -13.02 10.81
N ASP A 84 15.71 -13.78 10.25
CA ASP A 84 17.16 -13.71 10.47
C ASP A 84 17.79 -12.40 9.92
N VAL A 85 17.15 -11.78 8.93
CA VAL A 85 17.56 -10.47 8.40
C VAL A 85 16.76 -9.31 8.99
N GLY A 86 15.96 -9.58 10.03
CA GLY A 86 15.27 -8.58 10.85
C GLY A 86 13.92 -8.10 10.32
N ALA A 87 13.31 -8.82 9.38
CA ALA A 87 11.95 -8.54 8.89
C ALA A 87 10.93 -9.41 9.64
N THR A 88 10.40 -8.90 10.75
CA THR A 88 9.57 -9.68 11.70
C THR A 88 8.22 -9.05 12.02
N ILE A 89 7.96 -7.82 11.56
CA ILE A 89 6.83 -7.03 12.03
C ILE A 89 5.65 -7.17 11.08
N VAL A 90 4.50 -7.63 11.58
CA VAL A 90 3.21 -7.40 10.94
C VAL A 90 2.40 -6.50 11.86
N THR A 91 2.15 -5.27 11.43
CA THR A 91 1.37 -4.32 12.22
C THR A 91 -0.02 -4.14 11.65
N GLN A 92 -1.03 -4.20 12.53
CA GLN A 92 -2.44 -3.99 12.15
C GLN A 92 -2.78 -2.55 11.81
N ARG A 93 -1.88 -1.61 12.10
CA ARG A 93 -2.12 -0.19 11.88
C ARG A 93 -2.28 0.15 10.41
N ASN A 94 -3.06 1.18 10.14
CA ASN A 94 -3.01 1.90 8.88
C ASN A 94 -1.75 2.77 8.82
N THR A 95 -1.19 2.88 7.62
CA THR A 95 -0.31 3.98 7.25
C THR A 95 -0.89 4.69 6.04
N GLY A 96 -0.55 5.95 5.84
CA GLY A 96 -1.11 6.80 4.79
C GLY A 96 -0.04 7.41 3.90
N SER A 97 -0.47 8.34 3.06
CA SER A 97 0.37 9.25 2.28
C SER A 97 1.23 8.63 1.18
N THR A 98 1.07 7.34 0.87
CA THR A 98 1.74 6.67 -0.25
C THR A 98 0.73 5.95 -1.16
N ASP A 99 1.17 5.48 -2.33
CA ASP A 99 0.30 5.04 -3.43
C ASP A 99 -0.61 3.85 -3.11
N HIS A 100 -0.25 3.01 -2.13
CA HIS A 100 -1.10 1.90 -1.67
C HIS A 100 -2.48 2.38 -1.19
N VAL A 101 -2.58 3.61 -0.66
CA VAL A 101 -3.85 4.19 -0.19
C VAL A 101 -4.87 4.32 -1.32
N SER A 102 -4.41 4.56 -2.55
CA SER A 102 -5.31 4.66 -3.71
C SER A 102 -6.02 3.33 -4.01
N PHE A 103 -5.33 2.21 -3.80
CA PHE A 103 -5.90 0.86 -3.92
C PHE A 103 -6.76 0.51 -2.72
N ASP A 104 -6.26 0.73 -1.51
CA ASP A 104 -6.94 0.40 -0.26
C ASP A 104 -8.32 1.09 -0.14
N ARG A 105 -8.42 2.35 -0.57
CA ARG A 105 -9.67 3.12 -0.56
C ARG A 105 -10.81 2.54 -1.39
N VAL A 106 -10.49 1.77 -2.42
CA VAL A 106 -11.49 1.09 -3.26
C VAL A 106 -11.60 -0.40 -2.92
N GLY A 107 -11.04 -0.84 -1.79
CA GLY A 107 -11.12 -2.22 -1.30
C GLY A 107 -10.21 -3.21 -2.03
N ILE A 108 -9.26 -2.72 -2.81
CA ILE A 108 -8.16 -3.54 -3.32
C ILE A 108 -7.08 -3.58 -2.23
N PRO A 109 -6.62 -4.78 -1.80
CA PRO A 109 -5.57 -4.87 -0.80
C PRO A 109 -4.32 -4.09 -1.22
N GLY A 110 -4.02 -3.00 -0.55
CA GLY A 110 -2.86 -2.15 -0.78
C GLY A 110 -2.04 -2.06 0.50
N PHE A 111 -0.75 -2.39 0.42
CA PHE A 111 0.10 -2.52 1.60
C PHE A 111 1.40 -1.74 1.43
N GLN A 112 1.85 -1.12 2.54
CA GLN A 112 3.14 -0.45 2.64
C GLN A 112 4.06 -1.28 3.52
N PHE A 113 5.32 -1.48 3.09
CA PHE A 113 6.33 -2.08 3.95
C PHE A 113 6.79 -1.12 5.05
N VAL A 114 7.13 -1.67 6.20
CA VAL A 114 7.82 -0.96 7.29
C VAL A 114 9.31 -0.98 6.99
N GLN A 115 9.94 0.18 6.91
CA GLN A 115 11.36 0.33 6.62
C GLN A 115 12.10 1.03 7.74
N ASP A 116 13.41 0.77 7.84
CA ASP A 116 14.30 1.62 8.61
C ASP A 116 14.29 3.02 8.00
N GLN A 117 14.07 4.03 8.82
CA GLN A 117 13.90 5.39 8.34
C GLN A 117 15.19 6.02 7.82
N LEU A 118 16.35 5.57 8.35
CA LEU A 118 17.64 6.21 8.08
C LEU A 118 17.53 7.74 8.23
N ASP A 119 17.86 8.46 7.20
CA ASP A 119 17.73 9.92 7.10
C ASP A 119 16.51 10.38 6.26
N TYR A 120 15.61 9.46 5.92
CA TYR A 120 14.47 9.75 5.03
C TYR A 120 13.66 10.96 5.50
N PHE A 121 13.11 10.92 6.71
CA PHE A 121 12.27 12.02 7.22
C PHE A 121 13.08 13.23 7.72
N SER A 122 14.36 13.06 8.01
CA SER A 122 15.18 14.16 8.52
C SER A 122 15.87 14.99 7.44
N HIS A 123 16.17 14.40 6.29
CA HIS A 123 17.01 15.05 5.27
C HIS A 123 16.44 14.93 3.85
N VAL A 124 16.02 13.73 3.40
CA VAL A 124 15.77 13.51 1.96
C VAL A 124 14.32 13.69 1.53
N HIS A 125 13.35 13.35 2.38
CA HIS A 125 11.93 13.36 2.00
C HIS A 125 11.48 14.74 1.49
N HIS A 126 11.12 14.80 0.20
CA HIS A 126 10.66 16.00 -0.51
C HIS A 126 11.68 17.15 -0.53
N THR A 127 12.97 16.86 -0.49
CA THR A 127 14.04 17.86 -0.56
C THR A 127 14.96 17.64 -1.77
N HIS A 128 15.78 18.64 -2.09
CA HIS A 128 16.84 18.52 -3.11
C HIS A 128 18.03 17.66 -2.67
N LEU A 129 18.04 17.20 -1.41
CA LEU A 129 19.03 16.27 -0.89
C LEU A 129 18.67 14.80 -1.17
N ASP A 130 17.53 14.53 -1.81
CA ASP A 130 17.14 13.19 -2.24
C ASP A 130 17.95 12.77 -3.47
N VAL A 131 19.18 12.37 -3.21
CA VAL A 131 20.20 11.97 -4.19
C VAL A 131 20.68 10.55 -3.91
N GLN A 132 21.34 9.94 -4.91
CA GLN A 132 21.77 8.54 -4.86
C GLN A 132 22.67 8.22 -3.66
N ASP A 133 23.42 9.17 -3.14
CA ASP A 133 24.34 8.97 -2.02
C ASP A 133 23.66 8.56 -0.71
N HIS A 134 22.34 8.82 -0.59
CA HIS A 134 21.50 8.38 0.52
C HIS A 134 20.93 6.96 0.33
N ALA A 135 21.17 6.34 -0.82
CA ALA A 135 20.73 4.97 -1.08
C ALA A 135 21.70 3.95 -0.49
N VAL A 136 21.18 3.07 0.38
CA VAL A 136 21.99 2.01 1.01
C VAL A 136 21.85 0.73 0.20
N ALA A 137 22.89 0.37 -0.56
CA ALA A 137 22.83 -0.72 -1.54
C ALA A 137 22.45 -2.08 -0.92
N ASP A 138 22.98 -2.44 0.25
CA ASP A 138 22.67 -3.73 0.88
C ASP A 138 21.26 -3.77 1.46
N ASP A 139 20.75 -2.64 1.92
CA ASP A 139 19.37 -2.53 2.39
C ASP A 139 18.38 -2.66 1.20
N LEU A 140 18.70 -2.06 0.06
CA LEU A 140 17.92 -2.20 -1.17
C LEU A 140 17.93 -3.63 -1.72
N LYS A 141 19.03 -4.37 -1.60
CA LYS A 141 19.08 -5.79 -1.96
C LYS A 141 18.16 -6.62 -1.08
N GLN A 142 18.21 -6.41 0.24
CA GLN A 142 17.31 -7.09 1.19
C GLN A 142 15.85 -6.76 0.87
N ALA A 143 15.53 -5.48 0.68
CA ALA A 143 14.19 -5.02 0.34
C ALA A 143 13.68 -5.64 -0.98
N SER A 144 14.52 -5.67 -2.02
CA SER A 144 14.18 -6.27 -3.32
C SER A 144 13.83 -7.75 -3.19
N ALA A 145 14.61 -8.51 -2.40
CA ALA A 145 14.38 -9.92 -2.19
C ALA A 145 13.07 -10.19 -1.43
N ILE A 146 12.78 -9.39 -0.38
CA ILE A 146 11.53 -9.51 0.38
C ILE A 146 10.32 -9.15 -0.47
N VAL A 147 10.37 -8.02 -1.20
CA VAL A 147 9.26 -7.63 -2.10
C VAL A 147 9.01 -8.69 -3.17
N ALA A 148 10.06 -9.23 -3.79
CA ALA A 148 9.93 -10.32 -4.77
C ALA A 148 9.29 -11.56 -4.16
N SER A 149 9.66 -11.93 -2.93
CA SER A 149 9.06 -13.05 -2.18
C SER A 149 7.56 -12.83 -1.94
N PHE A 150 7.16 -11.63 -1.53
CA PHE A 150 5.75 -11.29 -1.31
C PHE A 150 4.94 -11.35 -2.62
N VAL A 151 5.47 -10.82 -3.71
CA VAL A 151 4.83 -10.88 -5.04
C VAL A 151 4.69 -12.32 -5.50
N TYR A 152 5.75 -13.12 -5.34
CA TYR A 152 5.74 -14.55 -5.70
C TYR A 152 4.70 -15.32 -4.90
N ASN A 153 4.68 -15.16 -3.57
CA ASN A 153 3.72 -15.83 -2.70
C ASN A 153 2.27 -15.42 -3.02
N ALA A 154 2.04 -14.14 -3.32
CA ALA A 154 0.72 -13.67 -3.73
C ALA A 154 0.27 -14.28 -5.07
N ALA A 155 1.21 -14.45 -6.01
CA ALA A 155 0.94 -15.05 -7.32
C ALA A 155 0.71 -16.58 -7.26
N GLN A 156 1.42 -17.28 -6.36
CA GLN A 156 1.31 -18.74 -6.21
C GLN A 156 0.15 -19.18 -5.31
N ARG A 157 -0.43 -18.26 -4.56
CA ARG A 157 -1.51 -18.58 -3.62
C ARG A 157 -2.75 -19.12 -4.38
N PRO A 158 -3.40 -20.21 -3.92
CA PRO A 158 -4.57 -20.79 -4.58
C PRO A 158 -5.82 -19.91 -4.55
N GLY A 159 -5.78 -18.75 -3.93
CA GLY A 159 -6.87 -17.77 -3.93
C GLY A 159 -6.31 -16.37 -3.72
N LYS A 160 -7.12 -15.36 -3.99
CA LYS A 160 -6.72 -13.97 -3.77
C LYS A 160 -6.52 -13.67 -2.30
N LEU A 161 -5.73 -12.66 -2.02
CA LEU A 161 -5.60 -12.12 -0.67
C LEU A 161 -6.95 -11.58 -0.18
N PRO A 162 -7.28 -11.77 1.11
CA PRO A 162 -8.51 -11.27 1.69
C PRO A 162 -8.65 -9.76 1.51
N ARG A 163 -9.85 -9.32 1.15
CA ARG A 163 -10.19 -7.90 1.07
C ARG A 163 -10.91 -7.46 2.34
N LYS A 164 -10.68 -6.23 2.76
CA LYS A 164 -11.51 -5.59 3.78
C LYS A 164 -12.92 -5.37 3.23
N MET A 165 -13.93 -5.50 4.09
CA MET A 165 -15.25 -4.97 3.75
C MET A 165 -15.17 -3.45 3.68
N LEU A 166 -15.62 -2.90 2.56
CA LEU A 166 -15.84 -1.46 2.48
C LEU A 166 -17.12 -1.13 3.27
N VAL A 167 -17.04 -0.13 4.12
CA VAL A 167 -18.23 0.45 4.71
C VAL A 167 -18.94 1.19 3.58
N GLU A 168 -20.07 0.64 3.13
CA GLU A 168 -20.99 1.35 2.22
C GLU A 168 -21.84 2.26 3.11
N ASP A 169 -21.78 3.57 2.84
CA ASP A 169 -22.61 4.59 3.51
C ASP A 169 -24.07 4.49 3.02
#